data_959b345428992529cc9a0939365acc4c
#
_entry.id   959b345428992529cc9a0939365acc4c
#
_cell.length_a   1.000
_cell.length_b   1.000
_cell.length_c   1.000
_cell.angle_alpha   90.00
_cell.angle_beta   90.00
_cell.angle_gamma   90.00
#
_symmetry.space_group_name_H-M   'P 1'
#
loop_
_entity.id
_entity.type
_entity.pdbx_description
1 polymer ?
#
loop_
_entity_poly.entity_id
_entity_poly.type
_entity_poly.pdbx_seq_one_letter_code
_entity_poly.pdbx_strand_id
1 'polypeptide(L)'
;MRFFAVFATLMLTACATSPVTINQASAVPSSRILAPRWLAQAPYTGSLIIKRDSGFMGSACTIRVFVDTVPVADLEPSEKVELFLPLGEHVVGATASGSICGGGVSEAAVLIQPESQKILRIASGQSGDIYLQPSAF
;
A
#
# COMPACT_ATOMS: atom_id res chain seq x y z
N MET A 1 37.75 -39.42 -20.45
CA MET A 1 37.33 -37.99 -20.38
C MET A 1 35.93 -37.93 -19.80
N ARG A 2 35.82 -37.45 -18.56
CA ARG A 2 34.52 -37.26 -17.86
C ARG A 2 34.15 -35.80 -17.97
N PHE A 3 33.12 -35.50 -18.77
CA PHE A 3 32.54 -34.15 -18.82
C PHE A 3 31.63 -33.96 -17.61
N PHE A 4 32.06 -33.11 -16.68
CA PHE A 4 31.21 -32.61 -15.62
C PHE A 4 30.32 -31.49 -16.19
N ALA A 5 29.04 -31.79 -16.44
CA ALA A 5 28.06 -30.78 -16.74
C ALA A 5 27.68 -30.05 -15.45
N VAL A 6 28.19 -28.84 -15.31
CA VAL A 6 27.75 -27.91 -14.22
C VAL A 6 26.39 -27.37 -14.62
N PHE A 7 25.34 -27.86 -13.97
CA PHE A 7 23.98 -27.30 -14.05
C PHE A 7 23.98 -26.03 -13.23
N ALA A 8 24.10 -24.89 -13.89
CA ALA A 8 23.85 -23.58 -13.28
C ALA A 8 22.35 -23.44 -13.07
N THR A 9 21.88 -23.69 -11.86
CA THR A 9 20.50 -23.38 -11.43
C THR A 9 20.36 -21.86 -11.36
N LEU A 10 19.72 -21.26 -12.39
CA LEU A 10 19.28 -19.88 -12.32
C LEU A 10 18.18 -19.80 -11.24
N MET A 11 18.51 -19.20 -10.12
CA MET A 11 17.52 -18.79 -9.13
C MET A 11 16.71 -17.65 -9.74
N LEU A 12 15.51 -17.94 -10.25
CA LEU A 12 14.53 -16.92 -10.58
C LEU A 12 14.06 -16.31 -9.27
N THR A 13 14.66 -15.19 -8.90
CA THR A 13 14.13 -14.35 -7.82
C THR A 13 12.81 -13.78 -8.29
N ALA A 14 11.72 -14.24 -7.68
CA ALA A 14 10.39 -13.74 -7.96
C ALA A 14 10.33 -12.23 -7.70
N CYS A 15 10.00 -11.45 -8.74
CA CYS A 15 9.88 -9.99 -8.69
C CYS A 15 8.60 -9.54 -7.98
N ALA A 16 8.34 -10.01 -6.76
CA ALA A 16 7.28 -9.50 -5.91
C ALA A 16 7.78 -8.32 -5.08
N THR A 17 6.86 -7.43 -4.67
CA THR A 17 7.20 -6.35 -3.75
C THR A 17 7.51 -6.90 -2.35
N SER A 18 8.34 -6.17 -1.60
CA SER A 18 8.73 -6.53 -0.23
C SER A 18 8.04 -5.63 0.78
N PRO A 19 7.51 -6.19 1.88
CA PRO A 19 6.92 -5.39 2.95
C PRO A 19 7.93 -4.41 3.54
N VAL A 20 7.46 -3.21 3.86
CA VAL A 20 8.20 -2.23 4.66
C VAL A 20 7.52 -2.06 6.00
N THR A 21 8.29 -1.81 7.05
CA THR A 21 7.71 -1.46 8.35
C THR A 21 7.23 -0.01 8.34
N ILE A 22 6.41 0.37 9.33
CA ILE A 22 5.96 1.76 9.50
C ILE A 22 7.16 2.72 9.59
N ASN A 23 8.23 2.31 10.27
CA ASN A 23 9.42 3.16 10.45
C ASN A 23 10.28 3.27 9.19
N GLN A 24 10.22 2.29 8.30
CA GLN A 24 10.93 2.30 7.03
C GLN A 24 10.19 3.09 5.95
N ALA A 25 8.87 3.18 6.06
CA ALA A 25 8.05 3.91 5.11
C ALA A 25 8.14 5.42 5.34
N SER A 26 8.35 6.17 4.26
CA SER A 26 8.34 7.64 4.27
C SER A 26 6.91 8.17 4.20
N ALA A 27 6.66 9.31 4.80
CA ALA A 27 5.36 9.97 4.68
C ALA A 27 5.13 10.47 3.24
N VAL A 28 3.91 10.30 2.75
CA VAL A 28 3.50 10.89 1.47
C VAL A 28 3.66 12.42 1.53
N PRO A 29 4.31 13.06 0.53
CA PRO A 29 4.40 14.51 0.47
C PRO A 29 3.00 15.17 0.41
N SER A 30 2.90 16.36 0.98
CA SER A 30 1.64 17.12 1.02
C SER A 30 1.02 17.36 -0.36
N SER A 31 1.84 17.48 -1.40
CA SER A 31 1.40 17.64 -2.78
C SER A 31 0.60 16.45 -3.33
N ARG A 32 0.73 15.28 -2.72
CA ARG A 32 0.01 14.07 -3.11
C ARG A 32 -1.04 13.62 -2.07
N ILE A 33 -1.31 14.46 -1.08
CA ILE A 33 -2.43 14.30 -0.14
C ILE A 33 -3.68 14.93 -0.77
N LEU A 34 -4.76 14.16 -0.90
CA LEU A 34 -6.01 14.57 -1.54
C LEU A 34 -7.12 14.90 -0.54
N ALA A 35 -7.04 14.35 0.68
CA ALA A 35 -8.00 14.59 1.77
C ALA A 35 -7.30 15.07 3.05
N PRO A 36 -6.75 16.30 3.07
CA PRO A 36 -5.97 16.78 4.21
C PRO A 36 -6.76 16.87 5.52
N ARG A 37 -8.09 16.91 5.45
CA ARG A 37 -8.95 16.92 6.64
C ARG A 37 -8.78 15.70 7.56
N TRP A 38 -8.28 14.59 7.02
CA TRP A 38 -8.07 13.36 7.80
C TRP A 38 -6.64 13.17 8.31
N LEU A 39 -5.77 14.15 8.13
CA LEU A 39 -4.40 14.09 8.65
C LEU A 39 -4.28 14.51 10.11
N ALA A 40 -5.28 15.18 10.65
CA ALA A 40 -5.27 15.65 12.03
C ALA A 40 -6.18 14.79 12.90
N GLN A 41 -5.67 14.42 14.07
CA GLN A 41 -6.48 13.75 15.08
C GLN A 41 -7.64 14.64 15.54
N ALA A 42 -8.80 14.05 15.66
CA ALA A 42 -10.03 14.74 16.10
C ALA A 42 -10.79 13.85 17.10
N PRO A 43 -11.73 14.41 17.88
CA PRO A 43 -12.60 13.62 18.74
C PRO A 43 -13.36 12.56 17.93
N TYR A 44 -13.55 11.38 18.52
CA TYR A 44 -14.26 10.25 17.90
C TYR A 44 -13.63 9.76 16.60
N THR A 45 -12.30 9.80 16.52
CA THR A 45 -11.53 9.22 15.43
C THR A 45 -10.56 8.16 15.94
N GLY A 46 -10.14 7.26 15.02
CA GLY A 46 -9.07 6.32 15.24
C GLY A 46 -8.07 6.35 14.09
N SER A 47 -6.86 5.85 14.34
CA SER A 47 -5.76 5.88 13.37
C SER A 47 -5.83 4.71 12.40
N LEU A 48 -5.65 5.02 11.11
CA LEU A 48 -5.40 4.06 10.04
C LEU A 48 -4.12 4.45 9.31
N ILE A 49 -3.14 3.55 9.30
CA ILE A 49 -1.96 3.68 8.45
C ILE A 49 -2.14 2.82 7.21
N ILE A 50 -1.93 3.43 6.05
CA ILE A 50 -1.86 2.72 4.77
C ILE A 50 -0.46 2.90 4.24
N LYS A 51 0.24 1.79 3.99
CA LYS A 51 1.62 1.80 3.49
C LYS A 51 1.74 0.98 2.23
N ARG A 52 2.64 1.40 1.33
CA ARG A 52 2.96 0.67 0.11
C ARG A 52 4.30 -0.03 0.25
N ASP A 53 4.35 -1.29 -0.16
CA ASP A 53 5.57 -2.08 -0.20
C ASP A 53 6.65 -1.42 -1.06
N SER A 54 7.90 -1.81 -0.81
CA SER A 54 9.03 -1.51 -1.68
C SER A 54 9.11 -2.51 -2.83
N GLY A 55 9.82 -2.17 -3.90
CA GLY A 55 10.13 -3.06 -5.00
C GLY A 55 9.92 -2.43 -6.36
N PHE A 56 10.40 -3.14 -7.39
CA PHE A 56 10.41 -2.65 -8.76
C PHE A 56 9.03 -2.80 -9.43
N MET A 57 8.29 -3.85 -9.11
CA MET A 57 6.99 -4.12 -9.74
C MET A 57 6.00 -3.01 -9.44
N GLY A 58 5.48 -2.40 -10.51
CA GLY A 58 4.56 -1.28 -10.40
C GLY A 58 5.17 0.03 -9.89
N SER A 59 6.51 0.12 -9.77
CA SER A 59 7.19 1.32 -9.24
C SER A 59 6.99 2.58 -10.10
N ALA A 60 6.75 2.41 -11.39
CA ALA A 60 6.44 3.52 -12.31
C ALA A 60 5.01 4.08 -12.14
N CYS A 61 4.16 3.41 -11.35
CA CYS A 61 2.79 3.80 -11.13
C CYS A 61 2.62 4.32 -9.70
N THR A 62 1.90 5.43 -9.54
CA THR A 62 1.38 5.80 -8.22
C THR A 62 0.15 4.96 -7.90
N ILE A 63 -0.07 4.67 -6.64
CA ILE A 63 -1.28 4.00 -6.19
C ILE A 63 -2.18 5.00 -5.48
N ARG A 64 -3.34 5.23 -6.07
CA ARG A 64 -4.37 6.06 -5.45
C ARG A 64 -5.16 5.27 -4.44
N VAL A 65 -5.25 5.82 -3.25
CA VAL A 65 -6.00 5.25 -2.13
C VAL A 65 -7.28 6.02 -1.91
N PHE A 66 -8.34 5.30 -1.62
CA PHE A 66 -9.67 5.80 -1.32
C PHE A 66 -10.13 5.31 0.06
N VAL A 67 -10.93 6.12 0.73
CA VAL A 67 -11.70 5.71 1.89
C VAL A 67 -13.16 6.09 1.64
N ASP A 68 -14.05 5.11 1.67
CA ASP A 68 -15.49 5.29 1.40
C ASP A 68 -15.72 6.09 0.10
N THR A 69 -15.05 5.68 -0.98
CA THR A 69 -15.05 6.33 -2.31
C THR A 69 -14.33 7.69 -2.42
N VAL A 70 -13.88 8.27 -1.31
CA VAL A 70 -13.16 9.54 -1.32
C VAL A 70 -11.66 9.30 -1.55
N PRO A 71 -11.04 9.90 -2.58
CA PRO A 71 -9.60 9.79 -2.78
C PRO A 71 -8.84 10.52 -1.66
N VAL A 72 -7.86 9.86 -1.06
CA VAL A 72 -7.15 10.38 0.12
C VAL A 72 -5.68 10.68 -0.11
N ALA A 73 -5.00 9.87 -0.91
CA ALA A 73 -3.58 10.08 -1.21
C ALA A 73 -3.14 9.26 -2.43
N ASP A 74 -2.05 9.70 -3.04
CA ASP A 74 -1.31 8.96 -4.08
C ASP A 74 0.04 8.51 -3.50
N LEU A 75 0.25 7.19 -3.40
CA LEU A 75 1.45 6.59 -2.80
C LEU A 75 2.42 6.08 -3.85
N GLU A 76 3.71 6.42 -3.67
CA GLU A 76 4.84 5.78 -4.35
C GLU A 76 5.39 4.62 -3.50
N PRO A 77 6.28 3.76 -4.06
CA PRO A 77 6.88 2.68 -3.29
C PRO A 77 7.52 3.15 -1.98
N SER A 78 7.38 2.36 -0.93
CA SER A 78 7.90 2.64 0.43
C SER A 78 7.34 3.91 1.08
N GLU A 79 6.14 4.31 0.69
CA GLU A 79 5.44 5.45 1.30
C GLU A 79 4.25 4.99 2.17
N LYS A 80 3.89 5.86 3.10
CA LYS A 80 2.73 5.69 3.97
C LYS A 80 1.94 6.97 4.12
N VAL A 81 0.67 6.82 4.43
CA VAL A 81 -0.22 7.88 4.91
C VAL A 81 -0.88 7.42 6.19
N GLU A 82 -0.92 8.28 7.19
CA GLU A 82 -1.71 8.08 8.41
C GLU A 82 -2.95 8.97 8.36
N LEU A 83 -4.09 8.34 8.57
CA LEU A 83 -5.40 8.99 8.54
C LEU A 83 -6.09 8.81 9.89
N PHE A 84 -6.77 9.85 10.35
CA PHE A 84 -7.66 9.81 11.50
C PHE A 84 -9.10 9.83 11.01
N LEU A 85 -9.70 8.65 11.02
CA LEU A 85 -11.04 8.43 10.47
C LEU A 85 -12.09 8.36 11.58
N PRO A 86 -13.33 8.74 11.30
CA PRO A 86 -14.44 8.51 12.22
C PRO A 86 -14.52 7.07 12.67
N LEU A 87 -14.96 6.84 13.90
CA LEU A 87 -15.16 5.48 14.41
C LEU A 87 -16.21 4.75 13.58
N GLY A 88 -16.03 3.45 13.41
CA GLY A 88 -16.93 2.60 12.63
C GLY A 88 -16.25 1.87 11.49
N GLU A 89 -17.03 1.23 10.65
CA GLU A 89 -16.55 0.48 9.50
C GLU A 89 -16.36 1.39 8.28
N HIS A 90 -15.21 1.23 7.62
CA HIS A 90 -14.86 1.92 6.39
C HIS A 90 -14.40 0.91 5.34
N VAL A 91 -14.59 1.24 4.07
CA VAL A 91 -14.01 0.49 2.96
C VAL A 91 -12.85 1.28 2.39
N VAL A 92 -11.67 0.67 2.41
CA VAL A 92 -10.46 1.25 1.81
C VAL A 92 -10.24 0.61 0.46
N GLY A 93 -10.02 1.41 -0.56
CA GLY A 93 -9.70 0.97 -1.90
C GLY A 93 -8.32 1.45 -2.34
N ALA A 94 -7.68 0.68 -3.19
CA ALA A 94 -6.41 1.04 -3.83
C ALA A 94 -6.44 0.68 -5.31
N THR A 95 -5.98 1.58 -6.16
CA THR A 95 -5.89 1.38 -7.61
C THR A 95 -4.63 2.04 -8.16
N ALA A 96 -4.01 1.40 -9.16
CA ALA A 96 -2.89 2.02 -9.86
C ALA A 96 -3.41 3.17 -10.73
N SER A 97 -2.73 4.32 -10.69
CA SER A 97 -3.02 5.46 -11.53
C SER A 97 -1.90 5.70 -12.53
N GLY A 98 -2.27 6.06 -13.75
CA GLY A 98 -1.34 6.30 -14.86
C GLY A 98 -1.84 5.63 -16.15
N SER A 99 -1.43 6.16 -17.30
CA SER A 99 -1.90 5.71 -18.61
C SER A 99 -1.45 4.31 -19.00
N ILE A 100 -0.35 3.83 -18.41
CA ILE A 100 0.22 2.49 -18.65
C ILE A 100 0.00 1.53 -17.48
N CYS A 101 -0.63 2.00 -16.41
CA CYS A 101 -0.85 1.25 -15.18
C CYS A 101 -2.26 0.68 -15.22
N GLY A 102 -2.37 -0.54 -15.74
CA GLY A 102 -3.62 -1.30 -15.72
C GLY A 102 -3.82 -1.96 -14.36
N GLY A 103 -5.03 -2.39 -14.12
CA GLY A 103 -5.43 -3.13 -12.93
C GLY A 103 -6.77 -2.65 -12.39
N GLY A 104 -7.43 -3.52 -11.64
CA GLY A 104 -8.66 -3.21 -10.93
C GLY A 104 -8.43 -2.49 -9.62
N VAL A 105 -9.50 -2.30 -8.89
CA VAL A 105 -9.48 -1.81 -7.52
C VAL A 105 -9.34 -3.00 -6.57
N SER A 106 -8.41 -2.91 -5.62
CA SER A 106 -8.36 -3.82 -4.47
C SER A 106 -8.99 -3.13 -3.27
N GLU A 107 -9.90 -3.82 -2.60
CA GLU A 107 -10.65 -3.25 -1.49
C GLU A 107 -10.53 -4.10 -0.24
N ALA A 108 -10.56 -3.43 0.93
CA ALA A 108 -10.58 -4.08 2.24
C ALA A 108 -11.47 -3.29 3.19
N ALA A 109 -12.30 -4.00 3.95
CA ALA A 109 -13.03 -3.40 5.06
C ALA A 109 -12.12 -3.24 6.28
N VAL A 110 -12.27 -2.14 6.99
CA VAL A 110 -11.54 -1.85 8.22
C VAL A 110 -12.47 -1.26 9.26
N LEU A 111 -12.42 -1.80 10.48
CA LEU A 111 -13.15 -1.27 11.61
C LEU A 111 -12.24 -0.32 12.40
N ILE A 112 -12.59 0.96 12.44
CA ILE A 112 -11.88 1.98 13.19
C ILE A 112 -12.46 2.05 14.60
N GLN A 113 -11.60 1.83 15.58
CA GLN A 113 -11.95 1.79 17.00
C GLN A 113 -11.17 2.85 17.78
N PRO A 114 -11.69 3.34 18.93
CA PRO A 114 -10.96 4.27 19.78
C PRO A 114 -9.63 3.67 20.24
N GLU A 115 -8.59 4.51 20.35
CA GLU A 115 -7.28 4.14 20.90
C GLU A 115 -6.64 2.92 20.22
N SER A 116 -7.04 2.64 18.97
CA SER A 116 -6.55 1.53 18.16
C SER A 116 -5.96 2.06 16.86
N GLN A 117 -4.81 1.55 16.49
CA GLN A 117 -4.20 1.81 15.19
C GLN A 117 -4.39 0.59 14.29
N LYS A 118 -4.97 0.79 13.12
CA LYS A 118 -5.06 -0.22 12.07
C LYS A 118 -4.00 0.04 11.02
N ILE A 119 -3.46 -1.02 10.44
CA ILE A 119 -2.44 -0.94 9.42
C ILE A 119 -2.88 -1.78 8.22
N LEU A 120 -2.94 -1.16 7.06
CA LEU A 120 -3.09 -1.83 5.78
C LEU A 120 -1.81 -1.69 4.97
N ARG A 121 -1.47 -2.72 4.21
CA ARG A 121 -0.36 -2.67 3.27
C ARG A 121 -0.86 -2.89 1.85
N ILE A 122 -0.21 -2.23 0.92
CA ILE A 122 -0.41 -2.39 -0.52
C ILE A 122 0.79 -3.14 -1.07
N ALA A 123 0.55 -4.35 -1.54
CA ALA A 123 1.52 -5.19 -2.21
C ALA A 123 1.21 -5.23 -3.71
N SER A 124 2.22 -5.45 -4.54
CA SER A 124 2.03 -5.73 -5.96
C SER A 124 2.59 -7.11 -6.29
N GLY A 125 1.81 -7.89 -7.03
CA GLY A 125 2.25 -9.19 -7.54
C GLY A 125 3.07 -9.06 -8.81
N GLN A 126 3.55 -10.21 -9.32
CA GLN A 126 4.38 -10.27 -10.54
C GLN A 126 3.65 -9.79 -11.80
N SER A 127 2.34 -9.94 -11.84
CA SER A 127 1.49 -9.48 -12.96
C SER A 127 1.07 -8.02 -12.88
N GLY A 128 1.54 -7.28 -11.84
CA GLY A 128 1.13 -5.90 -11.58
C GLY A 128 -0.18 -5.78 -10.79
N ASP A 129 -0.77 -6.89 -10.37
CA ASP A 129 -1.95 -6.88 -9.52
C ASP A 129 -1.66 -6.24 -8.17
N ILE A 130 -2.64 -5.49 -7.67
CA ILE A 130 -2.56 -4.79 -6.39
C ILE A 130 -3.34 -5.57 -5.35
N TYR A 131 -2.74 -5.73 -4.19
CA TYR A 131 -3.35 -6.39 -3.03
C TYR A 131 -3.32 -5.44 -1.85
N LEU A 132 -4.51 -5.07 -1.38
CA LEU A 132 -4.70 -4.32 -0.13
C LEU A 132 -5.06 -5.29 0.98
N GLN A 133 -4.25 -5.36 2.03
CA GLN A 133 -4.41 -6.36 3.07
C GLN A 133 -3.95 -5.84 4.44
N PRO A 134 -4.47 -6.41 5.55
CA PRO A 134 -3.98 -6.08 6.88
C PRO A 134 -2.50 -6.37 7.04
N SER A 135 -1.84 -5.55 7.88
CA SER A 135 -0.44 -5.71 8.25
C SER A 135 -0.28 -5.61 9.75
N ALA A 136 0.68 -6.35 10.30
CA ALA A 136 1.00 -6.32 11.73
C ALA A 136 2.16 -5.37 12.09
N PHE A 137 2.84 -4.78 11.09
CA PHE A 137 4.05 -3.95 11.32
C PHE A 137 4.22 -2.85 10.27
#